data_4567ab0635eb828cf1e6a734ed29714d
#
_entry.id   4567ab0635eb828cf1e6a734ed29714d
#
_cell.length_a   1.000
_cell.length_b   1.000
_cell.length_c   1.000
_cell.angle_alpha   90.00
_cell.angle_beta   90.00
_cell.angle_gamma   90.00
#
_symmetry.space_group_name_H-M   'P 1'
#
loop_
_entity.id
_entity.type
_entity.pdbx_description
1 polymer ?
#
loop_
_entity_poly.entity_id
_entity_poly.type
_entity_poly.pdbx_seq_one_letter_code
_entity_poly.pdbx_strand_id
1 'polypeptide(L)'
;MNCTELWIQSWNIFGAFKNINGFTYNKLQDPDFITQTKTSQILGLIETQHTADDIDKLQIPDYKCFQVCRKKKKFGRKHGGIAVFIHNSIIQGVSKVPTQGSEVIILKLDKIFFRLARDTYLVFAYCSPANSSYAIRTQLDPFSEIEQKLSNLGPDSDILLLGDLNARSGKKLDYIEDEDNCDLTLPADYMADTVATFPRGNRDNVTNKYGDSLISLCRNAPLRICNGRKLGDIQGDFTCHKWNGKSVVDYCLASPGIYSQVLLLKVGNFLPLLSDHCPLLTAVKCNFIRDPKCNDDYEFISKPQKLNWDKNIALKFESLIQSEESRLFLNNFAKNGIESDQKSVDCSTEFLTDFLVNAAIKAANNGIAISCRGQIKGTSRNWKFRKKNLAEKL
;
A
#
# COMPACT_ATOMS: atom_id res chain seq x y z
N MET A 1 15.53 13.16 -14.51
CA MET A 1 15.37 11.73 -14.85
C MET A 1 13.90 11.42 -15.09
N ASN A 2 13.56 10.61 -16.09
CA ASN A 2 12.18 10.17 -16.30
C ASN A 2 11.83 9.14 -15.24
N CYS A 3 10.79 9.40 -14.46
CA CYS A 3 10.20 8.43 -13.51
C CYS A 3 9.00 7.74 -14.13
N THR A 4 8.97 6.42 -14.03
CA THR A 4 7.89 5.58 -14.58
C THR A 4 6.87 5.13 -13.53
N GLU A 5 7.11 5.47 -12.26
CA GLU A 5 6.30 5.05 -11.12
C GLU A 5 6.20 6.19 -10.11
N LEU A 6 4.99 6.39 -9.61
CA LEU A 6 4.69 7.28 -8.48
C LEU A 6 4.43 6.41 -7.25
N TRP A 7 5.26 6.59 -6.22
CA TRP A 7 5.15 5.85 -4.97
C TRP A 7 4.34 6.65 -3.96
N ILE A 8 3.23 6.08 -3.55
CA ILE A 8 2.27 6.67 -2.63
C ILE A 8 2.18 5.77 -1.40
N GLN A 9 2.27 6.34 -0.23
CA GLN A 9 2.13 5.62 1.02
C GLN A 9 1.00 6.20 1.85
N SER A 10 0.17 5.34 2.45
CA SER A 10 -0.81 5.70 3.47
C SER A 10 -0.49 4.98 4.76
N TRP A 11 -0.47 5.68 5.89
CA TRP A 11 -0.19 5.08 7.18
C TRP A 11 -0.95 5.77 8.32
N ASN A 12 -1.80 4.99 9.03
CA ASN A 12 -2.32 5.46 10.31
C ASN A 12 -1.16 5.41 11.32
N ILE A 13 -0.69 6.60 11.73
CA ILE A 13 0.48 6.75 12.61
C ILE A 13 0.12 6.76 14.10
N PHE A 14 -1.20 6.73 14.42
CA PHE A 14 -1.69 6.79 15.82
C PHE A 14 -1.04 7.91 16.64
N GLY A 15 -1.15 9.14 16.13
CA GLY A 15 -0.54 10.35 16.69
C GLY A 15 0.90 10.56 16.22
N ALA A 16 1.16 11.72 15.60
CA ALA A 16 2.49 12.12 15.15
C ALA A 16 3.43 12.49 16.32
N PHE A 17 2.84 12.93 17.42
CA PHE A 17 3.56 13.38 18.62
C PHE A 17 3.13 12.59 19.84
N LYS A 18 4.09 12.13 20.65
CA LYS A 18 3.85 11.48 21.95
C LYS A 18 4.49 12.30 23.06
N ASN A 19 3.80 12.48 24.18
CA ASN A 19 4.41 13.00 25.39
C ASN A 19 4.97 11.80 26.20
N ILE A 20 6.28 11.79 26.40
CA ILE A 20 6.99 10.79 27.18
C ILE A 20 7.71 11.52 28.30
N ASN A 21 7.25 11.38 29.55
CA ASN A 21 7.86 12.00 30.73
C ASN A 21 8.09 13.52 30.60
N GLY A 22 7.10 14.23 30.01
CA GLY A 22 7.19 15.68 29.82
C GLY A 22 7.89 16.14 28.54
N PHE A 23 8.52 15.23 27.80
CA PHE A 23 9.14 15.50 26.50
C PHE A 23 8.23 15.14 25.36
N THR A 24 8.13 16.01 24.36
CA THR A 24 7.39 15.70 23.11
C THR A 24 8.28 14.93 22.16
N TYR A 25 7.99 13.64 22.02
CA TYR A 25 8.61 12.80 21.02
C TYR A 25 7.89 12.98 19.67
N ASN A 26 8.65 13.32 18.64
CA ASN A 26 8.17 13.46 17.26
C ASN A 26 8.49 12.22 16.45
N LYS A 27 7.47 11.41 16.12
CA LYS A 27 7.64 10.20 15.32
C LYS A 27 8.18 10.45 13.91
N LEU A 28 7.94 11.63 13.33
CA LEU A 28 8.42 11.98 11.99
C LEU A 28 9.95 12.07 11.91
N GLN A 29 10.62 12.18 13.06
CA GLN A 29 12.08 12.21 13.19
C GLN A 29 12.67 10.85 13.61
N ASP A 30 11.83 9.84 13.82
CA ASP A 30 12.27 8.51 14.20
C ASP A 30 12.99 7.83 13.02
N PRO A 31 14.15 7.19 13.24
CA PRO A 31 14.90 6.51 12.17
C PRO A 31 14.11 5.42 11.44
N ASP A 32 13.28 4.67 12.17
CA ASP A 32 12.44 3.62 11.58
C ASP A 32 11.33 4.23 10.71
N PHE A 33 10.74 5.35 11.17
CA PHE A 33 9.78 6.11 10.36
C PHE A 33 10.44 6.62 9.07
N ILE A 34 11.59 7.27 9.17
CA ILE A 34 12.33 7.79 8.00
C ILE A 34 12.66 6.66 7.04
N THR A 35 13.16 5.54 7.54
CA THR A 35 13.50 4.37 6.73
C THR A 35 12.28 3.81 6.01
N GLN A 36 11.13 3.73 6.69
CA GLN A 36 9.88 3.19 6.14
C GLN A 36 9.25 4.10 5.09
N THR A 37 9.46 5.43 5.16
CA THR A 37 8.76 6.41 4.32
C THR A 37 9.61 7.01 3.20
N LYS A 38 10.92 6.87 3.25
CA LYS A 38 11.88 7.54 2.34
C LYS A 38 11.66 7.32 0.84
N THR A 39 11.00 6.22 0.45
CA THR A 39 10.78 5.91 -0.97
C THR A 39 9.52 6.55 -1.55
N SER A 40 8.68 7.16 -0.72
CA SER A 40 7.36 7.64 -1.13
C SER A 40 7.43 9.09 -1.57
N GLN A 41 7.02 9.41 -2.80
CA GLN A 41 6.87 10.80 -3.24
C GLN A 41 5.61 11.46 -2.64
N ILE A 42 4.61 10.66 -2.28
CA ILE A 42 3.40 11.11 -1.58
C ILE A 42 3.21 10.25 -0.34
N LEU A 43 3.16 10.88 0.83
CA LEU A 43 2.99 10.22 2.11
C LEU A 43 1.76 10.78 2.82
N GLY A 44 0.69 9.99 2.93
CA GLY A 44 -0.50 10.32 3.69
C GLY A 44 -0.44 9.72 5.09
N LEU A 45 -0.32 10.55 6.11
CA LEU A 45 -0.39 10.15 7.50
C LEU A 45 -1.80 10.36 8.03
N ILE A 46 -2.40 9.27 8.49
CA ILE A 46 -3.75 9.21 9.01
C ILE A 46 -3.69 9.20 10.55
N GLU A 47 -4.70 9.77 11.18
CA GLU A 47 -4.80 9.89 12.65
C GLU A 47 -3.55 10.52 13.28
N THR A 48 -3.10 11.61 12.70
CA THR A 48 -1.93 12.36 13.16
C THR A 48 -2.12 13.00 14.52
N GLN A 49 -3.37 13.14 14.98
CA GLN A 49 -3.76 13.72 16.28
C GLN A 49 -3.20 15.13 16.53
N HIS A 50 -2.85 15.85 15.46
CA HIS A 50 -2.37 17.23 15.55
C HIS A 50 -3.54 18.23 15.68
N THR A 51 -3.22 19.40 16.13
CA THR A 51 -4.12 20.57 16.20
C THR A 51 -3.54 21.71 15.39
N ALA A 52 -4.31 22.80 15.24
CA ALA A 52 -3.82 24.00 14.57
C ALA A 52 -2.50 24.52 15.17
N ASP A 53 -2.29 24.33 16.48
CA ASP A 53 -1.06 24.77 17.18
C ASP A 53 0.16 23.87 16.87
N ASP A 54 -0.03 22.73 16.26
CA ASP A 54 1.04 21.77 15.96
C ASP A 54 1.46 21.78 14.48
N ILE A 55 0.87 22.64 13.64
CA ILE A 55 1.10 22.67 12.19
C ILE A 55 2.58 22.84 11.86
N ASP A 56 3.25 23.75 12.54
CA ASP A 56 4.67 24.05 12.29
C ASP A 56 5.60 22.89 12.70
N LYS A 57 5.11 21.95 13.50
CA LYS A 57 5.85 20.75 13.91
C LYS A 57 5.70 19.58 12.91
N LEU A 58 4.68 19.64 12.02
CA LEU A 58 4.44 18.65 10.99
C LEU A 58 5.33 18.93 9.78
N GLN A 59 6.63 18.65 9.93
CA GLN A 59 7.61 18.90 8.87
C GLN A 59 8.41 17.63 8.59
N ILE A 60 8.58 17.33 7.31
CA ILE A 60 9.52 16.33 6.79
C ILE A 60 10.40 17.09 5.80
N PRO A 61 11.74 17.01 5.88
CA PRO A 61 12.63 17.63 4.92
C PRO A 61 12.25 17.25 3.49
N ASP A 62 12.35 18.19 2.57
CA ASP A 62 12.04 18.05 1.14
C ASP A 62 10.57 17.75 0.80
N TYR A 63 9.66 17.89 1.76
CA TYR A 63 8.23 17.73 1.52
C TYR A 63 7.44 18.98 1.87
N LYS A 64 6.40 19.24 1.06
CA LYS A 64 5.33 20.18 1.37
C LYS A 64 4.16 19.44 2.02
N CYS A 65 3.65 19.96 3.12
CA CYS A 65 2.55 19.35 3.86
C CYS A 65 1.21 20.01 3.52
N PHE A 66 0.21 19.19 3.19
CA PHE A 66 -1.21 19.56 3.21
C PHE A 66 -1.88 18.83 4.36
N GLN A 67 -2.65 19.52 5.18
CA GLN A 67 -3.21 18.93 6.39
C GLN A 67 -4.65 19.38 6.64
N VAL A 68 -5.39 18.56 7.40
CA VAL A 68 -6.65 18.89 8.04
C VAL A 68 -6.65 18.31 9.44
N CYS A 69 -7.22 19.04 10.39
CA CYS A 69 -7.35 18.60 11.77
C CYS A 69 -8.73 18.89 12.32
N ARG A 70 -9.11 18.14 13.33
CA ARG A 70 -10.33 18.42 14.10
C ARG A 70 -10.15 19.67 14.95
N LYS A 71 -11.23 20.40 15.17
CA LYS A 71 -11.22 21.53 16.12
C LYS A 71 -10.73 21.07 17.49
N LYS A 72 -9.82 21.84 18.07
CA LYS A 72 -9.27 21.57 19.40
C LYS A 72 -10.40 21.55 20.43
N LYS A 73 -10.48 20.45 21.20
CA LYS A 73 -11.36 20.37 22.36
C LYS A 73 -10.69 21.05 23.55
N LYS A 74 -11.50 21.68 24.42
CA LYS A 74 -11.01 22.30 25.66
C LYS A 74 -10.36 21.26 26.58
N PHE A 75 -10.88 20.01 26.57
CA PHE A 75 -10.40 18.90 27.40
C PHE A 75 -10.43 17.59 26.60
N GLY A 76 -9.53 16.66 26.94
CA GLY A 76 -9.48 15.29 26.38
C GLY A 76 -8.36 15.09 25.36
N ARG A 77 -8.24 13.83 24.89
CA ARG A 77 -7.22 13.45 23.90
C ARG A 77 -7.51 14.08 22.54
N LYS A 78 -6.45 14.42 21.84
CA LYS A 78 -6.51 14.77 20.42
C LYS A 78 -6.84 13.50 19.63
N HIS A 79 -7.65 13.60 18.59
CA HIS A 79 -8.04 12.46 17.75
C HIS A 79 -8.19 12.89 16.30
N GLY A 80 -8.05 11.95 15.36
CA GLY A 80 -8.18 12.21 13.93
C GLY A 80 -7.04 13.05 13.39
N GLY A 81 -7.31 13.79 12.33
CA GLY A 81 -6.32 14.58 11.60
C GLY A 81 -5.61 13.79 10.53
N ILE A 82 -5.42 14.41 9.38
CA ILE A 82 -4.70 13.85 8.22
C ILE A 82 -3.64 14.88 7.82
N ALA A 83 -2.42 14.39 7.53
CA ALA A 83 -1.34 15.19 6.96
C ALA A 83 -0.79 14.45 5.73
N VAL A 84 -0.79 15.13 4.60
CA VAL A 84 -0.27 14.57 3.35
C VAL A 84 0.96 15.35 2.94
N PHE A 85 2.07 14.67 2.86
CA PHE A 85 3.38 15.19 2.50
C PHE A 85 3.67 14.86 1.04
N ILE A 86 3.97 15.90 0.26
CA ILE A 86 4.29 15.81 -1.16
C ILE A 86 5.74 16.20 -1.35
N HIS A 87 6.54 15.31 -1.91
CA HIS A 87 7.94 15.57 -2.18
C HIS A 87 8.10 16.75 -3.17
N ASN A 88 9.07 17.62 -2.93
CA ASN A 88 9.28 18.84 -3.70
C ASN A 88 9.48 18.59 -5.21
N SER A 89 10.04 17.42 -5.57
CA SER A 89 10.25 17.04 -6.98
C SER A 89 8.98 16.90 -7.82
N ILE A 90 7.80 16.76 -7.17
CA ILE A 90 6.53 16.56 -7.86
C ILE A 90 5.45 17.56 -7.45
N ILE A 91 5.77 18.50 -6.56
CA ILE A 91 4.78 19.42 -5.99
C ILE A 91 4.06 20.27 -7.06
N GLN A 92 4.72 20.56 -8.17
CA GLN A 92 4.15 21.33 -9.27
C GLN A 92 2.99 20.61 -9.97
N GLY A 93 2.98 19.28 -9.95
CA GLY A 93 1.92 18.45 -10.52
C GLY A 93 0.77 18.14 -9.54
N VAL A 94 0.82 18.65 -8.28
CA VAL A 94 -0.14 18.31 -7.24
C VAL A 94 -0.81 19.55 -6.70
N SER A 95 -2.14 19.57 -6.70
CA SER A 95 -2.93 20.65 -6.12
C SER A 95 -3.95 20.12 -5.11
N LYS A 96 -4.20 20.88 -4.03
CA LYS A 96 -5.20 20.53 -3.04
C LYS A 96 -6.57 20.97 -3.52
N VAL A 97 -7.54 20.05 -3.51
CA VAL A 97 -8.95 20.37 -3.75
C VAL A 97 -9.55 20.87 -2.41
N PRO A 98 -10.22 22.02 -2.41
CA PRO A 98 -10.91 22.50 -1.21
C PRO A 98 -12.00 21.51 -0.79
N THR A 99 -11.93 21.03 0.43
CA THR A 99 -12.95 20.13 1.02
C THR A 99 -13.36 20.65 2.39
N GLN A 100 -14.64 20.47 2.72
CA GLN A 100 -15.13 20.71 4.07
C GLN A 100 -14.87 19.46 4.94
N GLY A 101 -14.71 19.66 6.24
CA GLY A 101 -14.50 18.57 7.20
C GLY A 101 -13.02 18.31 7.49
N SER A 102 -12.76 17.37 8.38
CA SER A 102 -11.42 17.05 8.90
C SER A 102 -10.97 15.60 8.66
N GLU A 103 -11.81 14.82 7.99
CA GLU A 103 -11.62 13.36 7.85
C GLU A 103 -11.22 12.95 6.42
N VAL A 104 -11.12 13.92 5.49
CA VAL A 104 -10.78 13.65 4.10
C VAL A 104 -9.89 14.79 3.56
N ILE A 105 -8.80 14.42 2.89
CA ILE A 105 -8.02 15.33 2.04
C ILE A 105 -8.11 14.80 0.61
N ILE A 106 -8.39 15.71 -0.34
CA ILE A 106 -8.38 15.40 -1.77
C ILE A 106 -7.28 16.22 -2.44
N LEU A 107 -6.41 15.52 -3.16
CA LEU A 107 -5.38 16.12 -4.01
C LEU A 107 -5.67 15.77 -5.47
N LYS A 108 -5.50 16.73 -6.35
CA LYS A 108 -5.56 16.50 -7.79
C LYS A 108 -4.14 16.29 -8.31
N LEU A 109 -3.92 15.18 -9.01
CA LEU A 109 -2.73 14.89 -9.79
C LEU A 109 -2.98 15.37 -11.23
N ASP A 110 -2.21 16.32 -11.70
CA ASP A 110 -2.32 16.88 -13.05
C ASP A 110 -1.96 15.84 -14.10
N LYS A 111 -2.90 15.53 -15.01
CA LYS A 111 -2.72 14.52 -16.04
C LYS A 111 -1.56 14.81 -16.99
N ILE A 112 -1.28 16.10 -17.25
CA ILE A 112 -0.21 16.49 -18.17
C ILE A 112 1.15 16.27 -17.49
N PHE A 113 1.29 16.71 -16.23
CA PHE A 113 2.51 16.55 -15.46
C PHE A 113 2.88 15.07 -15.27
N PHE A 114 1.90 14.26 -14.86
CA PHE A 114 2.11 12.82 -14.58
C PHE A 114 1.92 11.94 -15.82
N ARG A 115 1.53 12.51 -16.97
CA ARG A 115 1.19 11.80 -18.22
C ARG A 115 0.17 10.67 -17.97
N LEU A 116 -0.86 10.99 -17.22
CA LEU A 116 -2.00 10.13 -17.00
C LEU A 116 -3.07 10.35 -18.08
N ALA A 117 -3.91 9.35 -18.30
CA ALA A 117 -4.99 9.46 -19.27
C ALA A 117 -6.03 10.52 -18.88
N ARG A 118 -6.28 10.66 -17.57
CA ARG A 118 -7.25 11.59 -16.99
C ARG A 118 -6.66 12.27 -15.76
N ASP A 119 -7.26 13.38 -15.34
CA ASP A 119 -6.98 13.94 -14.01
C ASP A 119 -7.33 12.90 -12.95
N THR A 120 -6.40 12.67 -12.04
CA THR A 120 -6.57 11.66 -10.99
C THR A 120 -6.69 12.35 -9.64
N TYR A 121 -7.74 12.04 -8.92
CA TYR A 121 -7.93 12.51 -7.55
C TYR A 121 -7.43 11.48 -6.56
N LEU A 122 -6.41 11.88 -5.81
CA LEU A 122 -5.86 11.12 -4.71
C LEU A 122 -6.57 11.52 -3.43
N VAL A 123 -7.29 10.59 -2.83
CA VAL A 123 -8.13 10.81 -1.67
C VAL A 123 -7.52 10.10 -0.46
N PHE A 124 -7.20 10.84 0.59
CA PHE A 124 -6.83 10.27 1.89
C PHE A 124 -7.99 10.42 2.85
N ALA A 125 -8.46 9.31 3.41
CA ALA A 125 -9.64 9.28 4.27
C ALA A 125 -9.35 8.58 5.61
N TYR A 126 -10.01 9.07 6.67
CA TYR A 126 -10.05 8.45 7.98
C TYR A 126 -11.48 8.29 8.45
N CYS A 127 -11.93 7.05 8.63
CA CYS A 127 -13.21 6.75 9.26
C CYS A 127 -12.95 6.43 10.74
N SER A 128 -13.45 7.28 11.64
CA SER A 128 -13.35 6.99 13.08
C SER A 128 -14.06 5.68 13.41
N PRO A 129 -13.57 4.86 14.36
CA PRO A 129 -14.29 3.66 14.77
C PRO A 129 -15.75 3.96 15.12
N ALA A 130 -16.68 3.10 14.71
CA ALA A 130 -18.13 3.30 14.88
C ALA A 130 -18.53 3.56 16.35
N ASN A 131 -17.85 2.91 17.30
CA ASN A 131 -18.09 3.07 18.73
C ASN A 131 -17.28 4.19 19.38
N SER A 132 -16.60 5.02 18.59
CA SER A 132 -15.85 6.17 19.14
C SER A 132 -16.80 7.26 19.62
N SER A 133 -16.40 7.97 20.67
CA SER A 133 -17.15 9.12 21.18
C SER A 133 -17.37 10.22 20.12
N TYR A 134 -16.54 10.24 19.07
CA TYR A 134 -16.69 11.15 17.95
C TYR A 134 -17.82 10.70 17.03
N ALA A 135 -17.83 9.45 16.59
CA ALA A 135 -18.87 8.89 15.72
C ALA A 135 -20.25 8.96 16.38
N ILE A 136 -20.33 8.56 17.66
CA ILE A 136 -21.58 8.61 18.44
C ILE A 136 -22.12 10.03 18.54
N ARG A 137 -21.26 11.03 18.78
CA ARG A 137 -21.69 12.43 18.94
C ARG A 137 -22.07 13.08 17.61
N THR A 138 -21.35 12.82 16.54
CA THR A 138 -21.59 13.45 15.26
C THR A 138 -22.75 12.82 14.52
N GLN A 139 -23.00 11.52 14.77
CA GLN A 139 -23.98 10.70 14.07
C GLN A 139 -23.83 10.74 12.52
N LEU A 140 -22.67 11.17 12.02
CA LEU A 140 -22.36 11.21 10.61
C LEU A 140 -21.92 9.83 10.14
N ASP A 141 -22.46 9.39 9.01
CA ASP A 141 -21.93 8.23 8.31
C ASP A 141 -20.72 8.65 7.47
N PRO A 142 -19.49 8.18 7.81
CA PRO A 142 -18.29 8.59 7.12
C PRO A 142 -18.27 8.13 5.66
N PHE A 143 -18.96 7.05 5.31
CA PHE A 143 -19.02 6.55 3.93
C PHE A 143 -19.91 7.40 3.06
N SER A 144 -21.06 7.83 3.56
CA SER A 144 -21.93 8.81 2.87
C SER A 144 -21.22 10.15 2.66
N GLU A 145 -20.42 10.60 3.64
CA GLU A 145 -19.60 11.81 3.50
C GLU A 145 -18.53 11.66 2.40
N ILE A 146 -17.85 10.50 2.35
CA ILE A 146 -16.89 10.19 1.29
C ILE A 146 -17.59 10.16 -0.07
N GLU A 147 -18.68 9.40 -0.19
CA GLU A 147 -19.46 9.27 -1.44
C GLU A 147 -19.89 10.62 -1.98
N GLN A 148 -20.43 11.50 -1.13
CA GLN A 148 -20.80 12.86 -1.50
C GLN A 148 -19.60 13.68 -2.00
N LYS A 149 -18.41 13.52 -1.40
CA LYS A 149 -17.21 14.22 -1.87
C LYS A 149 -16.72 13.67 -3.21
N LEU A 150 -16.81 12.37 -3.42
CA LEU A 150 -16.43 11.73 -4.68
C LEU A 150 -17.38 12.14 -5.82
N SER A 151 -18.69 12.23 -5.56
CA SER A 151 -19.69 12.65 -6.57
C SER A 151 -19.50 14.09 -7.05
N ASN A 152 -18.84 14.94 -6.27
CA ASN A 152 -18.50 16.31 -6.67
C ASN A 152 -17.22 16.40 -7.55
N LEU A 153 -16.54 15.28 -7.77
CA LEU A 153 -15.41 15.21 -8.70
C LEU A 153 -15.93 15.02 -10.13
N GLY A 154 -15.22 15.55 -11.10
CA GLY A 154 -15.66 15.48 -12.49
C GLY A 154 -15.83 14.03 -12.98
N PRO A 155 -16.85 13.74 -13.81
CA PRO A 155 -17.17 12.38 -14.26
C PRO A 155 -16.03 11.75 -15.08
N ASP A 156 -15.21 12.54 -15.75
CA ASP A 156 -14.06 12.10 -16.55
C ASP A 156 -12.77 12.03 -15.75
N SER A 157 -12.86 11.81 -14.46
CA SER A 157 -11.70 11.73 -13.58
C SER A 157 -11.47 10.33 -13.03
N ASP A 158 -10.23 10.04 -12.68
CA ASP A 158 -9.88 8.83 -11.96
C ASP A 158 -9.76 9.10 -10.47
N ILE A 159 -10.05 8.09 -9.65
CA ILE A 159 -10.01 8.17 -8.20
C ILE A 159 -9.08 7.08 -7.66
N LEU A 160 -8.16 7.47 -6.79
CA LEU A 160 -7.37 6.58 -5.96
C LEU A 160 -7.56 6.97 -4.50
N LEU A 161 -8.29 6.17 -3.73
CA LEU A 161 -8.59 6.43 -2.33
C LEU A 161 -7.74 5.52 -1.44
N LEU A 162 -7.04 6.12 -0.48
CA LEU A 162 -6.25 5.42 0.52
C LEU A 162 -6.63 5.91 1.93
N GLY A 163 -6.55 5.02 2.90
CA GLY A 163 -6.73 5.42 4.30
C GLY A 163 -7.21 4.31 5.22
N ASP A 164 -7.38 4.68 6.48
CA ASP A 164 -7.98 3.84 7.49
C ASP A 164 -9.49 4.05 7.50
N LEU A 165 -10.21 3.07 6.99
CA LEU A 165 -11.68 3.11 6.89
C LEU A 165 -12.36 2.41 8.07
N ASN A 166 -11.60 1.80 8.99
CA ASN A 166 -12.12 1.00 10.11
C ASN A 166 -13.20 -0.03 9.68
N ALA A 167 -13.15 -0.40 8.40
CA ALA A 167 -14.07 -1.32 7.73
C ALA A 167 -13.47 -2.73 7.72
N ARG A 168 -14.20 -3.73 8.16
CA ARG A 168 -13.85 -5.14 7.99
C ARG A 168 -14.82 -5.74 7.00
N SER A 169 -14.38 -5.94 5.76
CA SER A 169 -15.24 -6.33 4.64
C SER A 169 -15.25 -7.84 4.37
N GLY A 170 -14.42 -8.61 5.10
CA GLY A 170 -14.30 -10.05 4.84
C GLY A 170 -13.97 -10.32 3.37
N LYS A 171 -14.62 -11.30 2.80
CA LYS A 171 -14.50 -11.68 1.37
C LYS A 171 -15.68 -11.18 0.52
N LYS A 172 -16.45 -10.19 0.99
CA LYS A 172 -17.56 -9.63 0.23
C LYS A 172 -17.07 -9.03 -1.08
N LEU A 173 -17.85 -9.24 -2.14
CA LEU A 173 -17.54 -8.73 -3.48
C LEU A 173 -17.80 -7.22 -3.53
N ASP A 174 -16.86 -6.48 -4.08
CA ASP A 174 -16.89 -5.03 -4.26
C ASP A 174 -17.36 -4.62 -5.68
N TYR A 175 -17.91 -5.58 -6.42
CA TYR A 175 -18.50 -5.42 -7.75
C TYR A 175 -19.85 -6.12 -7.79
N ILE A 176 -20.62 -5.85 -8.82
CA ILE A 176 -21.89 -6.52 -9.11
C ILE A 176 -21.61 -7.57 -10.19
N GLU A 177 -21.99 -8.81 -9.94
CA GLU A 177 -21.89 -9.89 -10.92
C GLU A 177 -22.93 -9.70 -12.03
N ASP A 178 -22.70 -10.33 -13.19
CA ASP A 178 -23.63 -10.29 -14.30
C ASP A 178 -25.01 -10.84 -13.92
N GLU A 179 -26.07 -10.40 -14.65
CA GLU A 179 -27.47 -10.75 -14.40
C GLU A 179 -27.73 -12.25 -14.27
N ASP A 180 -26.97 -13.08 -15.00
CA ASP A 180 -27.13 -14.54 -14.99
C ASP A 180 -26.79 -15.19 -13.62
N ASN A 181 -26.12 -14.45 -12.73
CA ASN A 181 -25.72 -14.92 -11.40
C ASN A 181 -26.30 -14.08 -10.23
N CYS A 182 -27.21 -13.17 -10.51
CA CYS A 182 -27.73 -12.22 -9.51
C CYS A 182 -29.22 -12.44 -9.26
N ASP A 183 -29.60 -12.77 -8.01
CA ASP A 183 -31.01 -12.81 -7.57
C ASP A 183 -31.66 -11.42 -7.47
N LEU A 184 -30.99 -10.36 -7.92
CA LEU A 184 -31.45 -8.98 -7.86
C LEU A 184 -31.92 -8.51 -9.25
N THR A 185 -33.13 -7.98 -9.33
CA THR A 185 -33.59 -7.21 -10.50
C THR A 185 -32.80 -5.91 -10.58
N LEU A 186 -31.83 -5.88 -11.51
CA LEU A 186 -31.01 -4.69 -11.77
C LEU A 186 -31.83 -3.68 -12.61
N PRO A 187 -31.53 -2.37 -12.50
CA PRO A 187 -32.12 -1.36 -13.39
C PRO A 187 -31.85 -1.68 -14.86
N ALA A 188 -32.80 -1.37 -15.75
CA ALA A 188 -32.70 -1.69 -17.18
C ALA A 188 -31.48 -1.02 -17.89
N ASP A 189 -30.91 0.00 -17.30
CA ASP A 189 -29.71 0.74 -17.77
C ASP A 189 -28.43 0.33 -17.05
N TYR A 190 -28.48 -0.70 -16.21
CA TYR A 190 -27.29 -1.19 -15.52
C TYR A 190 -26.30 -1.83 -16.51
N MET A 191 -25.05 -1.38 -16.44
CA MET A 191 -23.94 -2.00 -17.15
C MET A 191 -23.11 -2.81 -16.17
N ALA A 192 -22.94 -4.10 -16.46
CA ALA A 192 -22.13 -5.00 -15.64
C ALA A 192 -20.70 -4.48 -15.46
N ASP A 193 -20.18 -4.69 -14.28
CA ASP A 193 -18.79 -4.35 -13.97
C ASP A 193 -17.81 -5.18 -14.80
N THR A 194 -16.85 -4.53 -15.45
CA THR A 194 -15.87 -5.19 -16.34
C THR A 194 -14.45 -5.20 -15.79
N VAL A 195 -14.18 -4.43 -14.73
CA VAL A 195 -12.84 -4.28 -14.15
C VAL A 195 -12.74 -4.99 -12.81
N ALA A 196 -11.75 -5.88 -12.71
CA ALA A 196 -11.45 -6.63 -11.48
C ALA A 196 -12.64 -7.40 -10.91
N THR A 197 -13.42 -8.04 -11.79
CA THR A 197 -14.59 -8.87 -11.46
C THR A 197 -14.19 -10.27 -11.03
N PHE A 198 -13.23 -10.37 -10.08
CA PHE A 198 -12.80 -11.61 -9.48
C PHE A 198 -12.62 -11.43 -7.96
N PRO A 199 -12.83 -12.50 -7.18
CA PRO A 199 -12.66 -12.47 -5.75
C PRO A 199 -11.24 -12.01 -5.35
N ARG A 200 -11.15 -11.24 -4.28
CA ARG A 200 -9.86 -10.81 -3.71
C ARG A 200 -9.42 -11.71 -2.57
N GLY A 201 -8.12 -11.86 -2.38
CA GLY A 201 -7.56 -12.39 -1.14
C GLY A 201 -7.93 -11.49 0.04
N ASN A 202 -8.22 -12.08 1.20
CA ASN A 202 -8.33 -11.34 2.45
C ASN A 202 -8.12 -12.31 3.61
N ARG A 203 -7.09 -12.09 4.40
CA ARG A 203 -6.83 -12.86 5.63
C ARG A 203 -7.81 -12.54 6.75
N ASP A 204 -8.46 -11.39 6.70
CA ASP A 204 -9.50 -11.01 7.63
C ASP A 204 -10.87 -11.48 7.14
N ASN A 205 -11.37 -12.56 7.74
CA ASN A 205 -12.69 -13.13 7.40
C ASN A 205 -13.85 -12.44 8.11
N VAL A 206 -13.58 -11.50 9.02
CA VAL A 206 -14.62 -10.82 9.79
C VAL A 206 -15.24 -9.68 8.99
N THR A 207 -16.53 -9.44 9.20
CA THR A 207 -17.27 -8.31 8.65
C THR A 207 -17.81 -7.43 9.75
N ASN A 208 -17.94 -6.13 9.49
CA ASN A 208 -18.63 -5.20 10.37
C ASN A 208 -19.49 -4.24 9.54
N LYS A 209 -20.30 -3.40 10.20
CA LYS A 209 -21.19 -2.43 9.53
C LYS A 209 -20.42 -1.52 8.56
N TYR A 210 -19.23 -1.05 8.92
CA TYR A 210 -18.39 -0.23 8.03
C TYR A 210 -17.88 -1.04 6.82
N GLY A 211 -17.65 -2.36 7.01
CA GLY A 211 -17.33 -3.24 5.89
C GLY A 211 -18.47 -3.31 4.87
N ASP A 212 -19.72 -3.35 5.33
CA ASP A 212 -20.88 -3.30 4.44
C ASP A 212 -20.99 -1.95 3.74
N SER A 213 -20.80 -0.84 4.46
CA SER A 213 -20.77 0.50 3.88
C SER A 213 -19.65 0.68 2.85
N LEU A 214 -18.45 0.11 3.11
CA LEU A 214 -17.34 0.10 2.17
C LEU A 214 -17.70 -0.62 0.85
N ILE A 215 -18.32 -1.80 0.96
CA ILE A 215 -18.77 -2.56 -0.23
C ILE A 215 -19.82 -1.78 -1.01
N SER A 216 -20.79 -1.15 -0.32
CA SER A 216 -21.78 -0.30 -0.96
C SER A 216 -21.14 0.90 -1.67
N LEU A 217 -20.19 1.59 -1.03
CA LEU A 217 -19.43 2.67 -1.65
C LEU A 217 -18.69 2.19 -2.92
N CYS A 218 -18.05 1.02 -2.87
CA CYS A 218 -17.34 0.47 -4.02
C CYS A 218 -18.25 0.19 -5.22
N ARG A 219 -19.46 -0.28 -4.95
CA ARG A 219 -20.47 -0.55 -5.99
C ARG A 219 -21.08 0.72 -6.55
N ASN A 220 -21.43 1.67 -5.68
CA ASN A 220 -22.05 2.94 -6.08
C ASN A 220 -21.09 3.86 -6.84
N ALA A 221 -19.83 3.93 -6.43
CA ALA A 221 -18.80 4.81 -7.01
C ALA A 221 -17.82 4.07 -7.94
N PRO A 222 -18.22 2.99 -8.60
CA PRO A 222 -17.46 1.92 -9.29
C PRO A 222 -15.98 1.81 -8.88
N LEU A 223 -15.69 1.75 -7.57
CA LEU A 223 -14.35 1.58 -7.04
C LEU A 223 -14.03 0.09 -6.85
N ARG A 224 -12.74 -0.25 -6.94
CA ARG A 224 -12.25 -1.62 -6.67
C ARG A 224 -11.21 -1.61 -5.57
N ILE A 225 -11.37 -2.52 -4.63
CA ILE A 225 -10.39 -2.75 -3.57
C ILE A 225 -9.14 -3.37 -4.18
N CYS A 226 -8.01 -2.70 -4.05
CA CYS A 226 -6.71 -3.18 -4.51
C CYS A 226 -6.09 -4.22 -3.56
N ASN A 227 -6.38 -4.13 -2.25
CA ASN A 227 -5.95 -5.12 -1.26
C ASN A 227 -6.41 -6.53 -1.66
N GLY A 228 -5.50 -7.49 -1.61
CA GLY A 228 -5.78 -8.87 -1.99
C GLY A 228 -5.89 -9.13 -3.49
N ARG A 229 -5.50 -8.15 -4.34
CA ARG A 229 -5.54 -8.29 -5.81
C ARG A 229 -4.28 -7.80 -6.52
N LYS A 230 -3.52 -6.91 -5.90
CA LYS A 230 -2.34 -6.33 -6.53
C LYS A 230 -1.07 -7.05 -6.11
N LEU A 231 -0.07 -7.02 -6.98
CA LEU A 231 1.25 -7.55 -6.68
C LEU A 231 1.78 -6.95 -5.37
N GLY A 232 2.32 -7.77 -4.51
CA GLY A 232 2.81 -7.39 -3.18
C GLY A 232 1.79 -7.58 -2.05
N ASP A 233 0.49 -7.76 -2.36
CA ASP A 233 -0.56 -8.07 -1.39
C ASP A 233 -1.65 -8.98 -1.98
N ILE A 234 -1.29 -10.05 -2.65
CA ILE A 234 -2.26 -11.00 -3.26
C ILE A 234 -3.10 -11.69 -2.18
N GLN A 235 -2.54 -11.91 -1.00
CA GLN A 235 -3.20 -12.60 0.10
C GLN A 235 -4.15 -11.71 0.92
N GLY A 236 -4.05 -10.38 0.78
CA GLY A 236 -4.80 -9.43 1.59
C GLY A 236 -4.36 -9.44 3.04
N ASP A 237 -3.11 -9.02 3.27
CA ASP A 237 -2.43 -9.08 4.56
C ASP A 237 -3.08 -8.14 5.60
N PHE A 238 -2.92 -8.49 6.88
CA PHE A 238 -3.42 -7.67 7.97
C PHE A 238 -2.71 -6.32 8.02
N THR A 239 -3.49 -5.25 8.09
CA THR A 239 -2.99 -3.87 8.13
C THR A 239 -2.97 -3.28 9.54
N CYS A 240 -3.70 -3.88 10.49
CA CYS A 240 -3.75 -3.44 11.87
C CYS A 240 -3.53 -4.62 12.82
N HIS A 241 -2.66 -4.42 13.82
CA HIS A 241 -2.22 -5.42 14.79
C HIS A 241 -2.47 -4.92 16.20
N LYS A 242 -3.57 -5.35 16.83
CA LYS A 242 -3.90 -4.99 18.22
C LYS A 242 -3.65 -6.17 19.15
N TRP A 243 -3.58 -5.91 20.45
CA TRP A 243 -3.39 -6.95 21.46
C TRP A 243 -4.46 -8.06 21.41
N ASN A 244 -5.67 -7.74 20.95
CA ASN A 244 -6.82 -8.64 20.85
C ASN A 244 -7.05 -9.21 19.45
N GLY A 245 -6.13 -9.03 18.53
CA GLY A 245 -6.22 -9.60 17.18
C GLY A 245 -5.70 -8.71 16.07
N LYS A 246 -5.84 -9.21 14.85
CA LYS A 246 -5.41 -8.54 13.62
C LYS A 246 -6.61 -8.28 12.72
N SER A 247 -6.54 -7.25 11.90
CA SER A 247 -7.61 -6.89 10.96
C SER A 247 -7.07 -6.21 9.71
N VAL A 248 -7.86 -6.23 8.64
CA VAL A 248 -7.66 -5.41 7.44
C VAL A 248 -8.65 -4.26 7.51
N VAL A 249 -8.16 -3.07 7.78
CA VAL A 249 -8.95 -1.84 7.96
C VAL A 249 -8.42 -0.65 7.18
N ASP A 250 -7.17 -0.75 6.70
CA ASP A 250 -6.54 0.23 5.81
C ASP A 250 -6.66 -0.28 4.38
N TYR A 251 -7.11 0.58 3.48
CA TYR A 251 -7.47 0.20 2.11
C TYR A 251 -6.83 1.11 1.07
N CYS A 252 -6.67 0.54 -0.12
CA CYS A 252 -6.45 1.26 -1.37
C CYS A 252 -7.58 0.90 -2.33
N LEU A 253 -8.38 1.88 -2.74
CA LEU A 253 -9.49 1.75 -3.69
C LEU A 253 -9.15 2.51 -4.96
N ALA A 254 -9.46 1.95 -6.12
CA ALA A 254 -9.17 2.56 -7.42
C ALA A 254 -10.38 2.54 -8.34
N SER A 255 -10.64 3.64 -9.05
CA SER A 255 -11.59 3.66 -10.15
C SER A 255 -11.10 2.84 -11.35
N PRO A 256 -11.97 2.39 -12.26
CA PRO A 256 -11.61 1.54 -13.40
C PRO A 256 -10.44 2.08 -14.22
N GLY A 257 -10.40 3.39 -14.49
CA GLY A 257 -9.36 3.99 -15.33
C GLY A 257 -7.97 3.93 -14.71
N ILE A 258 -7.83 4.14 -13.39
CA ILE A 258 -6.54 4.08 -12.71
C ILE A 258 -6.21 2.68 -12.19
N TYR A 259 -7.19 1.78 -12.05
CA TYR A 259 -6.98 0.46 -11.46
C TYR A 259 -5.85 -0.33 -12.16
N SER A 260 -5.81 -0.32 -13.50
CA SER A 260 -4.75 -0.99 -14.27
C SER A 260 -3.38 -0.35 -14.10
N GLN A 261 -3.33 0.93 -13.70
CA GLN A 261 -2.08 1.66 -13.46
C GLN A 261 -1.52 1.40 -12.06
N VAL A 262 -2.31 0.87 -11.12
CA VAL A 262 -1.81 0.41 -9.82
C VAL A 262 -1.02 -0.88 -10.05
N LEU A 263 0.32 -0.77 -10.04
CA LEU A 263 1.24 -1.86 -10.34
C LEU A 263 1.49 -2.75 -9.12
N LEU A 264 1.56 -2.13 -7.94
CA LEU A 264 1.91 -2.80 -6.70
C LEU A 264 1.12 -2.18 -5.55
N LEU A 265 0.67 -3.02 -4.64
CA LEU A 265 0.23 -2.67 -3.30
C LEU A 265 0.97 -3.58 -2.31
N LYS A 266 1.61 -3.00 -1.33
CA LYS A 266 2.34 -3.76 -0.31
C LYS A 266 1.98 -3.26 1.09
N VAL A 267 1.64 -4.18 1.98
CA VAL A 267 1.58 -3.92 3.41
C VAL A 267 3.02 -3.90 3.93
N GLY A 268 3.44 -2.77 4.50
CA GLY A 268 4.78 -2.58 5.02
C GLY A 268 5.00 -3.24 6.38
N ASN A 269 6.18 -3.04 6.95
CA ASN A 269 6.54 -3.66 8.22
C ASN A 269 5.69 -3.12 9.38
N PHE A 270 5.33 -4.02 10.28
CA PHE A 270 4.70 -3.65 11.54
C PHE A 270 5.77 -3.07 12.49
N LEU A 271 5.61 -1.81 12.88
CA LEU A 271 6.51 -1.06 13.76
C LEU A 271 5.77 -0.64 15.04
N PRO A 272 5.68 -1.50 16.05
CA PRO A 272 4.79 -1.32 17.21
C PRO A 272 5.13 -0.10 18.07
N LEU A 273 6.35 0.41 18.00
CA LEU A 273 6.73 1.66 18.69
C LEU A 273 6.11 2.89 18.04
N LEU A 274 5.85 2.81 16.73
CA LEU A 274 5.28 3.90 15.94
C LEU A 274 3.76 3.79 15.83
N SER A 275 3.22 2.62 15.48
CA SER A 275 1.79 2.44 15.27
C SER A 275 1.35 0.99 15.45
N ASP A 276 0.09 0.78 15.76
CA ASP A 276 -0.60 -0.50 15.67
C ASP A 276 -1.08 -0.82 14.24
N HIS A 277 -0.88 0.11 13.28
CA HIS A 277 -1.13 -0.10 11.86
C HIS A 277 0.16 -0.25 11.08
N CYS A 278 0.12 -1.06 10.02
CA CYS A 278 1.15 -1.16 9.00
C CYS A 278 0.92 -0.09 7.91
N PRO A 279 1.96 0.48 7.32
CA PRO A 279 1.80 1.36 6.16
C PRO A 279 1.36 0.57 4.93
N LEU A 280 0.51 1.17 4.08
CA LEU A 280 0.21 0.71 2.73
C LEU A 280 1.07 1.46 1.72
N LEU A 281 1.91 0.76 0.99
CA LEU A 281 2.74 1.31 -0.07
C LEU A 281 2.15 0.93 -1.43
N THR A 282 1.87 1.92 -2.26
CA THR A 282 1.24 1.78 -3.58
C THR A 282 2.14 2.37 -4.65
N ALA A 283 2.41 1.61 -5.71
CA ALA A 283 3.10 2.10 -6.89
C ALA A 283 2.11 2.28 -8.05
N VAL A 284 2.04 3.48 -8.59
CA VAL A 284 1.17 3.83 -9.72
C VAL A 284 2.04 4.09 -10.94
N LYS A 285 1.72 3.44 -12.06
CA LYS A 285 2.38 3.68 -13.33
C LYS A 285 2.05 5.09 -13.83
N CYS A 286 3.08 5.88 -14.06
CA CYS A 286 2.98 7.21 -14.64
C CYS A 286 4.31 7.55 -15.31
N ASN A 287 4.39 8.69 -15.97
CA ASN A 287 5.64 9.12 -16.60
C ASN A 287 5.80 10.62 -16.39
N PHE A 288 6.66 11.01 -15.47
CA PHE A 288 6.92 12.41 -15.16
C PHE A 288 8.42 12.70 -15.08
N ILE A 289 8.78 13.97 -15.22
CA ILE A 289 10.17 14.43 -15.12
C ILE A 289 10.35 14.99 -13.70
N ARG A 290 11.25 14.37 -12.94
CA ARG A 290 11.67 14.94 -11.65
C ARG A 290 12.49 16.20 -11.86
N ASP A 291 12.26 17.19 -11.01
CA ASP A 291 13.14 18.36 -10.95
C ASP A 291 14.53 17.90 -10.47
N PRO A 292 15.59 18.13 -11.28
CA PRO A 292 16.95 17.68 -10.94
C PRO A 292 17.58 18.45 -9.78
N LYS A 293 16.96 19.53 -9.29
CA LYS A 293 17.45 20.30 -8.14
C LYS A 293 17.16 19.69 -6.79
N CYS A 294 16.32 18.62 -6.72
CA CYS A 294 16.13 17.87 -5.50
C CYS A 294 17.27 16.86 -5.38
N ASN A 295 18.16 17.02 -4.39
CA ASN A 295 19.22 16.05 -4.08
C ASN A 295 18.57 14.70 -3.71
N ASP A 296 18.70 13.75 -4.61
CA ASP A 296 18.25 12.38 -4.40
C ASP A 296 19.38 11.56 -3.77
N ASP A 297 19.54 11.60 -2.47
CA ASP A 297 20.24 10.54 -1.72
C ASP A 297 19.35 9.29 -1.55
N TYR A 298 18.31 9.16 -2.40
CA TYR A 298 17.47 7.98 -2.45
C TYR A 298 18.19 6.87 -3.21
N GLU A 299 18.83 5.96 -2.48
CA GLU A 299 19.05 4.62 -3.02
C GLU A 299 17.67 4.02 -3.35
N PHE A 300 17.31 4.07 -4.63
CA PHE A 300 16.16 3.32 -5.13
C PHE A 300 16.29 1.87 -4.66
N ILE A 301 15.23 1.35 -4.03
CA ILE A 301 15.00 -0.08 -4.03
C ILE A 301 15.13 -0.48 -5.50
N SER A 302 16.13 -1.30 -5.82
CA SER A 302 16.42 -1.72 -7.18
C SER A 302 15.10 -2.09 -7.85
N LYS A 303 14.78 -1.39 -8.95
CA LYS A 303 13.56 -1.69 -9.73
C LYS A 303 13.48 -3.19 -9.87
N PRO A 304 12.34 -3.82 -9.61
CA PRO A 304 12.18 -5.21 -9.99
C PRO A 304 12.57 -5.30 -11.45
N GLN A 305 13.65 -6.02 -11.74
CA GLN A 305 14.14 -6.13 -13.11
C GLN A 305 13.02 -6.78 -13.92
N LYS A 306 12.41 -6.02 -14.85
CA LYS A 306 11.51 -6.61 -15.83
C LYS A 306 12.36 -7.53 -16.70
N LEU A 307 12.22 -8.81 -16.48
CA LEU A 307 12.72 -9.80 -17.39
C LEU A 307 11.83 -9.74 -18.65
N ASN A 308 12.39 -9.32 -19.77
CA ASN A 308 11.73 -9.44 -21.06
C ASN A 308 11.73 -10.94 -21.42
N TRP A 309 10.62 -11.61 -21.12
CA TRP A 309 10.48 -13.04 -21.28
C TRP A 309 10.18 -13.37 -22.73
N ASP A 310 11.12 -14.01 -23.43
CA ASP A 310 10.95 -14.53 -24.78
C ASP A 310 11.09 -16.07 -24.81
N LYS A 311 10.86 -16.64 -25.99
CA LYS A 311 10.90 -18.10 -26.20
C LYS A 311 12.29 -18.71 -25.92
N ASN A 312 13.36 -17.96 -26.20
CA ASN A 312 14.74 -18.44 -25.97
C ASN A 312 15.08 -18.41 -24.47
N ILE A 313 14.64 -17.37 -23.78
CA ILE A 313 14.82 -17.26 -22.31
C ILE A 313 14.01 -18.36 -21.62
N ALA A 314 12.79 -18.66 -22.08
CA ALA A 314 11.98 -19.74 -21.54
C ALA A 314 12.68 -21.10 -21.68
N LEU A 315 13.25 -21.42 -22.83
CA LEU A 315 14.00 -22.68 -23.06
C LEU A 315 15.26 -22.76 -22.18
N LYS A 316 16.00 -21.65 -22.03
CA LYS A 316 17.17 -21.60 -21.14
C LYS A 316 16.78 -21.77 -19.67
N PHE A 317 15.70 -21.14 -19.25
CA PHE A 317 15.18 -21.29 -17.88
C PHE A 317 14.78 -22.74 -17.61
N GLU A 318 14.05 -23.36 -18.51
CA GLU A 318 13.67 -24.77 -18.41
C GLU A 318 14.90 -25.68 -18.32
N SER A 319 15.91 -25.46 -19.15
CA SER A 319 17.19 -26.18 -19.10
C SER A 319 17.90 -26.00 -17.75
N LEU A 320 17.91 -24.79 -17.20
CA LEU A 320 18.50 -24.51 -15.90
C LEU A 320 17.75 -25.21 -14.76
N ILE A 321 16.42 -25.21 -14.77
CA ILE A 321 15.61 -25.91 -13.75
C ILE A 321 15.78 -27.44 -13.85
N GLN A 322 15.96 -27.97 -15.05
CA GLN A 322 16.20 -29.39 -15.29
C GLN A 322 17.66 -29.84 -15.06
N SER A 323 18.59 -28.89 -14.80
CA SER A 323 19.99 -29.22 -14.52
C SER A 323 20.13 -30.10 -13.28
N GLU A 324 21.21 -30.88 -13.23
CA GLU A 324 21.50 -31.76 -12.10
C GLU A 324 21.62 -30.98 -10.78
N GLU A 325 22.27 -29.81 -10.81
CA GLU A 325 22.38 -28.91 -9.67
C GLU A 325 21.01 -28.45 -9.15
N SER A 326 20.10 -28.06 -10.05
CA SER A 326 18.74 -27.64 -9.70
C SER A 326 17.90 -28.80 -9.19
N ARG A 327 18.02 -29.98 -9.78
CA ARG A 327 17.32 -31.18 -9.32
C ARG A 327 17.79 -31.58 -7.91
N LEU A 328 19.10 -31.53 -7.65
CA LEU A 328 19.66 -31.83 -6.33
C LEU A 328 19.12 -30.83 -5.30
N PHE A 329 19.09 -29.54 -5.64
CA PHE A 329 18.55 -28.49 -4.78
C PHE A 329 17.07 -28.72 -4.45
N LEU A 330 16.23 -28.95 -5.46
CA LEU A 330 14.79 -29.17 -5.28
C LEU A 330 14.51 -30.48 -4.49
N ASN A 331 15.27 -31.53 -4.74
CA ASN A 331 15.15 -32.77 -3.99
C ASN A 331 15.53 -32.59 -2.51
N ASN A 332 16.57 -31.83 -2.23
CA ASN A 332 16.96 -31.53 -0.85
C ASN A 332 15.92 -30.61 -0.17
N PHE A 333 15.37 -29.64 -0.90
CA PHE A 333 14.28 -28.81 -0.41
C PHE A 333 13.03 -29.62 -0.05
N ALA A 334 12.63 -30.55 -0.94
CA ALA A 334 11.48 -31.43 -0.72
C ALA A 334 11.68 -32.42 0.45
N LYS A 335 12.94 -32.91 0.66
CA LYS A 335 13.24 -33.84 1.75
C LYS A 335 13.28 -33.20 3.14
N ASN A 336 13.61 -31.90 3.22
CA ASN A 336 13.76 -31.24 4.51
C ASN A 336 12.43 -30.95 5.24
N GLY A 337 11.30 -31.20 4.58
CA GLY A 337 9.97 -30.95 5.13
C GLY A 337 9.75 -29.47 5.48
N ILE A 338 8.51 -29.03 5.47
CA ILE A 338 8.10 -27.69 5.94
C ILE A 338 7.35 -27.93 7.24
N GLU A 339 7.85 -27.37 8.34
CA GLU A 339 7.10 -27.38 9.60
C GLU A 339 5.78 -26.62 9.42
N SER A 340 4.73 -27.04 10.13
CA SER A 340 3.37 -26.51 9.96
C SER A 340 3.17 -25.11 10.55
N ASP A 341 4.24 -24.44 10.97
CA ASP A 341 4.18 -23.07 11.46
C ASP A 341 4.36 -22.05 10.31
N GLN A 342 3.73 -20.88 10.45
CA GLN A 342 3.71 -19.82 9.43
C GLN A 342 5.13 -19.35 9.07
N LYS A 343 6.04 -19.29 10.04
CA LYS A 343 7.41 -18.82 9.81
C LYS A 343 8.21 -19.78 8.93
N SER A 344 8.06 -21.07 9.14
CA SER A 344 8.69 -22.11 8.33
C SER A 344 8.15 -22.09 6.90
N VAL A 345 6.84 -21.90 6.72
CA VAL A 345 6.20 -21.75 5.40
C VAL A 345 6.72 -20.49 4.70
N ASP A 346 6.77 -19.35 5.39
CA ASP A 346 7.25 -18.09 4.81
C ASP A 346 8.72 -18.19 4.37
N CYS A 347 9.60 -18.74 5.22
CA CYS A 347 11.00 -18.96 4.89
C CYS A 347 11.17 -19.92 3.70
N SER A 348 10.38 -20.96 3.63
CA SER A 348 10.43 -21.94 2.54
C SER A 348 9.95 -21.34 1.22
N THR A 349 8.91 -20.51 1.28
CA THR A 349 8.38 -19.79 0.13
C THR A 349 9.39 -18.75 -0.39
N GLU A 350 10.03 -17.99 0.50
CA GLU A 350 11.07 -17.02 0.15
C GLU A 350 12.26 -17.73 -0.51
N PHE A 351 12.72 -18.85 0.06
CA PHE A 351 13.83 -19.62 -0.44
C PHE A 351 13.58 -20.21 -1.84
N LEU A 352 12.36 -20.76 -2.08
CA LEU A 352 11.97 -21.27 -3.38
C LEU A 352 11.81 -20.15 -4.42
N THR A 353 11.25 -19.03 -3.99
CA THR A 353 11.10 -17.85 -4.84
C THR A 353 12.45 -17.30 -5.28
N ASP A 354 13.39 -17.17 -4.36
CA ASP A 354 14.76 -16.72 -4.67
C ASP A 354 15.47 -17.65 -5.64
N PHE A 355 15.29 -18.97 -5.48
CA PHE A 355 15.84 -19.95 -6.41
C PHE A 355 15.28 -19.76 -7.83
N LEU A 356 13.96 -19.63 -7.99
CA LEU A 356 13.30 -19.46 -9.30
C LEU A 356 13.66 -18.12 -9.94
N VAL A 357 13.70 -17.04 -9.17
CA VAL A 357 14.10 -15.70 -9.63
C VAL A 357 15.56 -15.69 -10.10
N ASN A 358 16.47 -16.31 -9.36
CA ASN A 358 17.87 -16.42 -9.75
C ASN A 358 18.06 -17.26 -11.02
N ALA A 359 17.32 -18.35 -11.19
CA ALA A 359 17.32 -19.14 -12.41
C ALA A 359 16.79 -18.32 -13.61
N ALA A 360 15.73 -17.53 -13.42
CA ALA A 360 15.17 -16.66 -14.45
C ALA A 360 16.15 -15.55 -14.86
N ILE A 361 16.84 -14.93 -13.89
CA ILE A 361 17.89 -13.93 -14.15
C ILE A 361 19.06 -14.55 -14.93
N LYS A 362 19.53 -15.74 -14.54
CA LYS A 362 20.57 -16.46 -15.28
C LYS A 362 20.16 -16.78 -16.72
N ALA A 363 18.90 -17.17 -16.93
CA ALA A 363 18.37 -17.45 -18.27
C ALA A 363 18.33 -16.21 -19.16
N ALA A 364 17.96 -15.05 -18.59
CA ALA A 364 17.87 -13.78 -19.31
C ALA A 364 19.24 -13.14 -19.59
N ASN A 365 20.22 -13.36 -18.74
CA ASN A 365 21.57 -12.79 -18.89
C ASN A 365 22.47 -13.75 -19.67
N ASN A 366 22.78 -13.41 -20.92
CA ASN A 366 23.74 -14.15 -21.77
C ASN A 366 25.18 -14.06 -21.23
N GLY A 367 25.47 -14.61 -20.05
CA GLY A 367 26.84 -14.73 -19.54
C GLY A 367 27.50 -13.45 -19.01
N ILE A 368 26.79 -12.33 -18.92
CA ILE A 368 27.28 -11.13 -18.22
C ILE A 368 26.99 -11.31 -16.75
N ALA A 369 28.03 -11.58 -15.99
CA ALA A 369 27.97 -11.57 -14.52
C ALA A 369 27.65 -10.15 -14.05
N ILE A 370 26.38 -9.88 -13.76
CA ILE A 370 26.00 -8.65 -13.05
C ILE A 370 26.46 -8.87 -11.61
N SER A 371 27.54 -8.19 -11.25
CA SER A 371 27.98 -8.04 -9.87
C SER A 371 26.85 -7.35 -9.11
N CYS A 372 26.03 -8.12 -8.42
CA CYS A 372 25.09 -7.62 -7.43
C CYS A 372 25.86 -7.06 -6.23
N ARG A 373 26.46 -5.86 -6.39
CA ARG A 373 26.91 -5.03 -5.27
C ARG A 373 25.71 -4.20 -4.80
N GLY A 374 24.79 -4.86 -4.14
CA GLY A 374 23.80 -4.29 -3.27
C GLY A 374 23.70 -5.20 -2.07
N GLN A 375 24.55 -4.97 -1.08
CA GLN A 375 24.46 -5.70 0.19
C GLN A 375 23.15 -5.33 0.86
N ILE A 376 22.20 -6.27 0.91
CA ILE A 376 21.16 -6.29 1.93
C ILE A 376 21.91 -6.52 3.25
N LYS A 377 22.29 -5.44 3.94
CA LYS A 377 22.82 -5.49 5.28
C LYS A 377 21.68 -5.87 6.22
N GLY A 378 21.50 -7.16 6.46
CA GLY A 378 20.53 -7.63 7.45
C GLY A 378 20.47 -9.14 7.61
N THR A 379 20.67 -9.92 6.55
CA THR A 379 20.45 -11.38 6.60
C THR A 379 21.70 -12.23 6.34
N SER A 380 22.85 -11.62 6.02
CA SER A 380 24.05 -12.36 5.57
C SER A 380 24.76 -13.17 6.68
N ARG A 381 24.56 -12.87 7.97
CA ARG A 381 25.21 -13.60 9.04
C ARG A 381 24.63 -15.00 9.24
N ASN A 382 23.32 -15.15 9.13
CA ASN A 382 22.66 -16.45 9.30
C ASN A 382 22.84 -17.37 8.08
N TRP A 383 22.97 -16.80 6.88
CA TRP A 383 23.14 -17.59 5.66
C TRP A 383 24.53 -18.20 5.54
N LYS A 384 25.59 -17.48 5.94
CA LYS A 384 26.95 -18.05 6.00
C LYS A 384 27.08 -19.17 7.03
N PHE A 385 26.37 -19.09 8.15
CA PHE A 385 26.39 -20.13 9.19
C PHE A 385 25.68 -21.42 8.71
N ARG A 386 24.58 -21.31 7.95
CA ARG A 386 23.89 -22.48 7.38
C ARG A 386 24.66 -23.13 6.24
N LYS A 387 25.36 -22.35 5.40
CA LYS A 387 26.21 -22.89 4.34
C LYS A 387 27.38 -23.73 4.90
N LYS A 388 27.92 -23.33 6.02
CA LYS A 388 29.00 -24.09 6.71
C LYS A 388 28.50 -25.43 7.27
N ASN A 389 27.32 -25.43 7.86
CA ASN A 389 26.71 -26.66 8.41
C ASN A 389 26.22 -27.65 7.33
N LEU A 390 25.93 -27.19 6.09
CA LEU A 390 25.59 -28.06 4.99
C LEU A 390 26.81 -28.70 4.33
N ALA A 391 27.94 -27.97 4.29
CA ALA A 391 29.20 -28.48 3.75
C ALA A 391 29.88 -29.48 4.69
N GLU A 392 29.56 -29.44 5.99
CA GLU A 392 30.11 -30.39 6.99
C GLU A 392 29.25 -31.68 7.15
N LYS A 393 28.10 -31.77 6.46
CA LYS A 393 27.19 -32.92 6.49
C LYS A 393 27.10 -33.69 5.15
N LEU A 394 27.89 -33.28 4.15
CA LEU A 394 28.18 -34.00 2.92
C LEU A 394 29.63 -34.53 2.94
#